data_6758b15fe8334633f3418a045719e686
#
_entry.id   6758b15fe8334633f3418a045719e686
#
_cell.length_a   1.000
_cell.length_b   1.000
_cell.length_c   1.000
_cell.angle_alpha   90.00
_cell.angle_beta   90.00
_cell.angle_gamma   90.00
#
_symmetry.space_group_name_H-M   'P 1'
#
loop_
_entity.id
_entity.type
_entity.pdbx_description
1 polymer ?
#
loop_
_entity_poly.entity_id
_entity_poly.type
_entity_poly.pdbx_seq_one_letter_code
_entity_poly.pdbx_strand_id
1 'polypeptide(L)'
;HTILDIALKYGYDTPEGFTKAFSRFHGVTPSYVRKNQTGLRTFTRVQLKIQAVGGSTLDYFVEKLEGLCIVGYEREFPNNGLEDNNIKIPEFVRQCCVTDFDGMDHFAEKGKFENAMLGYRYNEGQQLHYIFGVVGSEDIIDVPSPYSIKKISSKNWVCFPCEAGVDAIQKLWYRIYTEFMPFSSYKINENETLEISFCKNGENQLYLYMPIKEDA
;
A
#
# COMPACT_ATOMS: atom_id res chain seq x y z
N HIS A 1 35.01 40.10 -18.74
CA HIS A 1 34.57 39.23 -19.84
C HIS A 1 33.32 39.84 -20.49
N THR A 2 33.26 39.82 -21.81
CA THR A 2 32.07 40.19 -22.57
C THR A 2 31.00 39.07 -22.47
N ILE A 3 29.78 39.37 -22.89
CA ILE A 3 28.72 38.30 -22.94
C ILE A 3 29.10 37.26 -23.99
N LEU A 4 29.77 37.66 -25.06
CA LEU A 4 30.33 36.74 -26.06
C LEU A 4 31.36 35.76 -25.43
N ASP A 5 32.30 36.31 -24.65
CA ASP A 5 33.31 35.45 -23.99
C ASP A 5 32.67 34.42 -23.07
N ILE A 6 31.64 34.84 -22.36
CA ILE A 6 30.89 33.93 -21.47
C ILE A 6 30.13 32.90 -22.29
N ALA A 7 29.45 33.30 -23.35
CA ALA A 7 28.72 32.40 -24.23
C ALA A 7 29.62 31.28 -24.78
N LEU A 8 30.77 31.68 -25.35
CA LEU A 8 31.77 30.74 -25.88
C LEU A 8 32.34 29.82 -24.81
N LYS A 9 32.65 30.35 -23.61
CA LYS A 9 33.13 29.53 -22.48
C LYS A 9 32.15 28.45 -22.06
N TYR A 10 30.84 28.68 -22.19
CA TYR A 10 29.79 27.72 -21.82
C TYR A 10 29.20 26.95 -23.00
N GLY A 11 29.89 26.94 -24.16
CA GLY A 11 29.59 26.10 -25.30
C GLY A 11 28.44 26.60 -26.18
N TYR A 12 28.15 27.91 -26.14
CA TYR A 12 27.21 28.54 -27.06
C TYR A 12 27.90 29.17 -28.25
N ASP A 13 27.43 28.91 -29.45
CA ASP A 13 28.01 29.43 -30.69
C ASP A 13 27.77 30.95 -30.85
N THR A 14 26.70 31.47 -30.22
CA THR A 14 26.30 32.88 -30.36
C THR A 14 25.87 33.48 -29.02
N PRO A 15 26.12 34.82 -28.81
CA PRO A 15 25.63 35.53 -27.63
C PRO A 15 24.09 35.51 -27.49
N GLU A 16 23.39 35.50 -28.63
CA GLU A 16 21.91 35.44 -28.68
C GLU A 16 21.39 34.12 -28.15
N GLY A 17 21.98 32.98 -28.56
CA GLY A 17 21.68 31.64 -28.08
C GLY A 17 21.86 31.54 -26.58
N PHE A 18 23.00 31.99 -26.08
CA PHE A 18 23.29 32.07 -24.65
C PHE A 18 22.28 32.97 -23.91
N THR A 19 21.99 34.16 -24.42
CA THR A 19 21.06 35.10 -23.80
C THR A 19 19.66 34.51 -23.69
N LYS A 20 19.18 33.81 -24.73
CA LYS A 20 17.86 33.14 -24.75
C LYS A 20 17.79 32.03 -23.69
N ALA A 21 18.83 31.17 -23.64
CA ALA A 21 18.87 30.09 -22.66
C ALA A 21 18.99 30.62 -21.21
N PHE A 22 19.85 31.59 -21.00
CA PHE A 22 20.04 32.25 -19.71
C PHE A 22 18.75 32.91 -19.23
N SER A 23 18.05 33.66 -20.09
CA SER A 23 16.82 34.36 -19.73
C SER A 23 15.68 33.36 -19.42
N ARG A 24 15.62 32.25 -20.15
CA ARG A 24 14.64 31.18 -19.88
C ARG A 24 14.87 30.55 -18.52
N PHE A 25 16.12 30.36 -18.10
CA PHE A 25 16.46 29.74 -16.83
C PHE A 25 16.37 30.71 -15.65
N HIS A 26 16.96 31.91 -15.78
CA HIS A 26 17.05 32.87 -14.67
C HIS A 26 15.88 33.85 -14.60
N GLY A 27 15.08 33.97 -15.66
CA GLY A 27 13.98 34.94 -15.78
C GLY A 27 14.42 36.38 -16.11
N VAL A 28 15.72 36.62 -16.27
CA VAL A 28 16.33 37.93 -16.55
C VAL A 28 17.47 37.77 -17.54
N THR A 29 17.79 38.83 -18.32
CA THR A 29 18.89 38.77 -19.29
C THR A 29 20.25 38.89 -18.64
N PRO A 30 21.34 38.34 -19.26
CA PRO A 30 22.71 38.51 -18.75
C PRO A 30 23.13 39.98 -18.57
N SER A 31 22.72 40.85 -19.52
CA SER A 31 23.02 42.29 -19.46
C SER A 31 22.30 42.99 -18.29
N TYR A 32 21.04 42.55 -17.99
CA TYR A 32 20.31 43.07 -16.84
C TYR A 32 20.96 42.69 -15.52
N VAL A 33 21.38 41.42 -15.37
CA VAL A 33 22.10 40.96 -14.16
C VAL A 33 23.40 41.73 -13.94
N ARG A 34 24.17 41.96 -15.02
CA ARG A 34 25.41 42.69 -14.95
C ARG A 34 25.22 44.14 -14.48
N LYS A 35 24.16 44.79 -14.92
CA LYS A 35 23.85 46.17 -14.56
C LYS A 35 23.29 46.32 -13.15
N ASN A 36 22.45 45.35 -12.73
CA ASN A 36 21.62 45.49 -11.51
C ASN A 36 22.08 44.55 -10.37
N GLN A 37 23.11 43.72 -10.58
CA GLN A 37 23.62 42.74 -9.60
C GLN A 37 22.50 41.90 -8.96
N THR A 38 21.53 41.50 -9.76
CA THR A 38 20.35 40.75 -9.31
C THR A 38 20.74 39.30 -9.00
N GLY A 39 20.10 38.70 -7.99
CA GLY A 39 20.29 37.30 -7.66
C GLY A 39 19.90 36.36 -8.80
N LEU A 40 20.70 35.32 -9.00
CA LEU A 40 20.46 34.30 -10.03
C LEU A 40 19.90 33.03 -9.42
N ARG A 41 19.07 32.32 -10.19
CA ARG A 41 18.68 30.95 -9.83
C ARG A 41 19.91 30.05 -9.92
N THR A 42 20.07 29.17 -8.96
CA THR A 42 21.09 28.12 -8.99
C THR A 42 20.52 26.78 -8.59
N PHE A 43 21.08 25.72 -9.11
CA PHE A 43 20.80 24.39 -8.60
C PHE A 43 21.66 24.13 -7.37
N THR A 44 21.02 23.62 -6.32
CA THR A 44 21.77 23.07 -5.19
C THR A 44 22.47 21.78 -5.61
N ARG A 45 23.58 21.49 -4.97
CA ARG A 45 24.30 20.23 -5.23
C ARG A 45 23.39 19.05 -4.89
N VAL A 46 23.25 18.12 -5.82
CA VAL A 46 22.52 16.85 -5.56
C VAL A 46 23.27 16.08 -4.47
N GLN A 47 22.59 15.77 -3.39
CA GLN A 47 23.10 14.89 -2.34
C GLN A 47 22.34 13.58 -2.41
N LEU A 48 23.06 12.48 -2.66
CA LEU A 48 22.52 11.14 -2.54
C LEU A 48 22.69 10.67 -1.10
N LYS A 49 21.58 10.43 -0.41
CA LYS A 49 21.59 9.71 0.86
C LYS A 49 21.32 8.25 0.55
N ILE A 50 22.31 7.40 0.77
CA ILE A 50 22.16 5.95 0.69
C ILE A 50 21.91 5.44 2.11
N GLN A 51 20.77 4.81 2.32
CA GLN A 51 20.43 4.16 3.57
C GLN A 51 20.35 2.66 3.30
N ALA A 52 21.16 1.88 4.02
CA ALA A 52 21.02 0.44 4.04
C ALA A 52 19.87 0.08 4.99
N VAL A 53 18.85 -0.61 4.49
CA VAL A 53 17.71 -1.09 5.27
C VAL A 53 17.65 -2.60 5.09
N GLY A 54 17.33 -3.34 6.13
CA GLY A 54 17.25 -4.80 6.12
C GLY A 54 18.16 -5.42 7.18
N GLY A 55 18.34 -6.72 7.11
CA GLY A 55 19.17 -7.49 8.07
C GLY A 55 18.42 -7.87 9.35
N SER A 56 17.13 -7.57 9.49
CA SER A 56 16.25 -8.13 10.50
C SER A 56 15.44 -9.28 9.89
N THR A 57 15.12 -10.31 10.69
CA THR A 57 14.27 -11.42 10.25
C THR A 57 12.89 -10.92 9.87
N LEU A 58 12.36 -11.42 8.75
CA LEU A 58 10.95 -11.30 8.40
C LEU A 58 10.34 -12.70 8.55
N ASP A 59 9.62 -12.90 9.63
CA ASP A 59 9.01 -14.18 9.92
C ASP A 59 7.80 -14.40 9.02
N TYR A 60 7.71 -15.59 8.45
CA TYR A 60 6.57 -16.03 7.68
C TYR A 60 6.41 -17.54 7.77
N PHE A 61 5.22 -18.02 7.48
CA PHE A 61 4.96 -19.44 7.28
C PHE A 61 3.99 -19.63 6.11
N VAL A 62 3.91 -20.86 5.62
CA VAL A 62 2.97 -21.22 4.56
C VAL A 62 1.95 -22.19 5.14
N GLU A 63 0.69 -21.90 4.92
CA GLU A 63 -0.39 -22.81 5.27
C GLU A 63 -1.45 -22.86 4.18
N LYS A 64 -2.13 -23.99 4.12
CA LYS A 64 -3.34 -24.15 3.32
C LYS A 64 -4.53 -23.75 4.18
N LEU A 65 -5.26 -22.73 3.74
CA LEU A 65 -6.58 -22.45 4.27
C LEU A 65 -7.60 -23.18 3.41
N GLU A 66 -8.48 -23.93 4.06
CA GLU A 66 -9.68 -24.46 3.41
C GLU A 66 -10.59 -23.30 3.03
N GLY A 67 -11.69 -23.58 2.33
CA GLY A 67 -12.64 -22.54 1.94
C GLY A 67 -13.11 -21.72 3.15
N LEU A 68 -13.24 -20.43 2.98
CA LEU A 68 -13.75 -19.51 4.01
C LEU A 68 -14.99 -18.80 3.49
N CYS A 69 -15.99 -18.66 4.35
CA CYS A 69 -17.15 -17.81 4.12
C CYS A 69 -17.03 -16.59 5.04
N ILE A 70 -16.80 -15.41 4.51
CA ILE A 70 -16.76 -14.17 5.29
C ILE A 70 -18.13 -13.53 5.21
N VAL A 71 -18.69 -13.20 6.37
CA VAL A 71 -19.92 -12.41 6.53
C VAL A 71 -19.56 -11.09 7.20
N GLY A 72 -19.91 -9.96 6.56
CA GLY A 72 -19.56 -8.68 7.10
C GLY A 72 -19.99 -7.49 6.25
N TYR A 73 -19.43 -6.35 6.54
CA TYR A 73 -19.63 -5.13 5.76
C TYR A 73 -18.67 -5.09 4.58
N GLU A 74 -19.21 -4.84 3.40
CA GLU A 74 -18.41 -4.71 2.18
C GLU A 74 -18.50 -3.29 1.63
N ARG A 75 -17.37 -2.83 1.07
CA ARG A 75 -17.29 -1.54 0.38
C ARG A 75 -16.33 -1.63 -0.82
N GLU A 76 -16.71 -0.91 -1.87
CA GLU A 76 -15.86 -0.67 -3.03
C GLU A 76 -14.97 0.56 -2.82
N PHE A 77 -13.74 0.46 -3.28
CA PHE A 77 -12.75 1.54 -3.23
C PHE A 77 -12.18 1.79 -4.63
N PRO A 78 -11.84 3.03 -4.98
CA PRO A 78 -11.13 3.31 -6.21
C PRO A 78 -9.78 2.59 -6.25
N ASN A 79 -9.49 1.90 -7.34
CA ASN A 79 -8.19 1.24 -7.54
C ASN A 79 -7.17 2.20 -8.20
N ASN A 80 -7.05 3.42 -7.67
CA ASN A 80 -6.25 4.53 -8.22
C ASN A 80 -4.95 4.81 -7.47
N GLY A 81 -4.51 3.89 -6.64
CA GLY A 81 -3.23 3.97 -5.92
C GLY A 81 -3.33 3.56 -4.45
N LEU A 82 -2.18 3.12 -3.91
CA LEU A 82 -2.09 2.60 -2.55
C LEU A 82 -2.28 3.68 -1.47
N GLU A 83 -1.90 4.93 -1.73
CA GLU A 83 -1.89 5.99 -0.71
C GLU A 83 -3.30 6.33 -0.19
N ASP A 84 -4.28 6.46 -1.09
CA ASP A 84 -5.66 6.77 -0.74
C ASP A 84 -6.33 5.64 0.07
N ASN A 85 -6.05 4.38 -0.30
CA ASN A 85 -6.64 3.22 0.33
C ASN A 85 -6.02 2.91 1.70
N ASN A 86 -4.76 3.29 1.94
CA ASN A 86 -4.11 3.20 3.25
C ASN A 86 -4.78 4.06 4.32
N ILE A 87 -5.58 5.05 3.92
CA ILE A 87 -6.38 5.90 4.83
C ILE A 87 -7.83 5.44 4.87
N LYS A 88 -8.44 5.20 3.70
CA LYS A 88 -9.88 4.93 3.57
C LYS A 88 -10.29 3.56 4.11
N ILE A 89 -9.47 2.53 3.93
CA ILE A 89 -9.78 1.19 4.44
C ILE A 89 -9.76 1.17 5.98
N PRO A 90 -8.72 1.66 6.69
CA PRO A 90 -8.74 1.74 8.15
C PRO A 90 -9.89 2.59 8.70
N GLU A 91 -10.29 3.65 7.99
CA GLU A 91 -11.44 4.46 8.37
C GLU A 91 -12.75 3.68 8.24
N PHE A 92 -12.91 2.94 7.15
CA PHE A 92 -14.05 2.03 6.95
C PHE A 92 -14.13 0.97 8.04
N VAL A 93 -13.03 0.28 8.33
CA VAL A 93 -12.95 -0.73 9.40
C VAL A 93 -13.38 -0.13 10.75
N ARG A 94 -12.88 1.08 11.08
CA ARG A 94 -13.25 1.77 12.30
C ARG A 94 -14.76 2.08 12.36
N GLN A 95 -15.35 2.50 11.22
CA GLN A 95 -16.80 2.72 11.12
C GLN A 95 -17.58 1.43 11.40
N CYS A 96 -17.17 0.30 10.80
CA CYS A 96 -17.81 -1.00 11.03
C CYS A 96 -17.79 -1.40 12.51
N CYS A 97 -16.62 -1.26 13.17
CA CYS A 97 -16.48 -1.59 14.59
C CYS A 97 -17.38 -0.75 15.52
N VAL A 98 -17.70 0.49 15.13
CA VAL A 98 -18.55 1.39 15.94
C VAL A 98 -20.03 1.16 15.67
N THR A 99 -20.38 0.75 14.44
CA THR A 99 -21.79 0.71 14.01
C THR A 99 -22.53 -0.49 14.57
N ASP A 100 -21.99 -1.70 14.45
CA ASP A 100 -22.69 -2.91 14.88
C ASP A 100 -21.72 -4.12 14.92
N PHE A 101 -20.83 -4.11 15.89
CA PHE A 101 -19.90 -5.22 16.09
C PHE A 101 -20.65 -6.49 16.52
N ASP A 102 -21.61 -6.35 17.44
CA ASP A 102 -22.37 -7.47 18.01
C ASP A 102 -23.25 -8.18 16.96
N GLY A 103 -23.76 -7.46 15.98
CA GLY A 103 -24.57 -8.03 14.89
C GLY A 103 -23.77 -8.94 13.95
N MET A 104 -22.51 -8.62 13.66
CA MET A 104 -21.65 -9.50 12.87
C MET A 104 -21.29 -10.78 13.63
N ASP A 105 -21.06 -10.68 14.92
CA ASP A 105 -20.68 -11.83 15.77
C ASP A 105 -21.74 -12.92 15.80
N HIS A 106 -23.01 -12.56 15.53
CA HIS A 106 -24.11 -13.52 15.41
C HIS A 106 -23.87 -14.54 14.26
N PHE A 107 -23.10 -14.18 13.23
CA PHE A 107 -22.78 -15.07 12.12
C PHE A 107 -21.48 -15.86 12.34
N ALA A 108 -20.73 -15.57 13.42
CA ALA A 108 -19.44 -16.18 13.68
C ALA A 108 -19.55 -17.70 13.90
N GLU A 109 -18.79 -18.45 13.12
CA GLU A 109 -18.67 -19.89 13.26
C GLU A 109 -17.62 -20.26 14.32
N LYS A 110 -17.91 -21.31 15.10
CA LYS A 110 -16.94 -21.87 16.04
C LYS A 110 -15.85 -22.63 15.30
N GLY A 111 -14.60 -22.41 15.65
CA GLY A 111 -13.51 -23.14 15.04
C GLY A 111 -12.18 -22.37 15.05
N LYS A 112 -11.35 -22.60 14.04
CA LYS A 112 -10.00 -22.01 13.92
C LYS A 112 -9.99 -20.48 14.04
N PHE A 113 -11.04 -19.84 13.53
CA PHE A 113 -11.14 -18.38 13.47
C PHE A 113 -12.23 -17.83 14.41
N GLU A 114 -12.61 -18.61 15.43
CA GLU A 114 -13.51 -18.14 16.49
C GLU A 114 -12.89 -16.90 17.18
N ASN A 115 -13.71 -15.86 17.34
CA ASN A 115 -13.31 -14.55 17.87
C ASN A 115 -12.27 -13.78 17.00
N ALA A 116 -12.09 -14.17 15.74
CA ALA A 116 -11.27 -13.42 14.80
C ALA A 116 -12.13 -12.43 13.99
N MET A 117 -11.54 -11.25 13.75
CA MET A 117 -12.04 -10.32 12.74
C MET A 117 -11.21 -10.46 11.49
N LEU A 118 -11.87 -10.51 10.34
CA LEU A 118 -11.25 -10.66 9.04
C LEU A 118 -11.45 -9.43 8.18
N GLY A 119 -10.36 -8.99 7.54
CA GLY A 119 -10.40 -8.02 6.46
C GLY A 119 -9.95 -8.71 5.18
N TYR A 120 -10.82 -8.84 4.19
CA TYR A 120 -10.44 -9.43 2.91
C TYR A 120 -10.54 -8.41 1.79
N ARG A 121 -9.40 -8.15 1.19
CA ARG A 121 -9.24 -7.27 0.03
C ARG A 121 -9.14 -8.11 -1.23
N TYR A 122 -9.88 -7.74 -2.27
CA TYR A 122 -9.79 -8.39 -3.57
C TYR A 122 -10.15 -7.43 -4.69
N ASN A 123 -9.61 -7.72 -5.89
CA ASN A 123 -9.92 -6.94 -7.08
C ASN A 123 -10.96 -7.69 -7.93
N GLU A 124 -11.99 -6.98 -8.37
CA GLU A 124 -12.97 -7.48 -9.32
C GLU A 124 -13.06 -6.48 -10.49
N GLY A 125 -12.55 -6.90 -11.65
CA GLY A 125 -12.35 -5.97 -12.78
C GLY A 125 -11.36 -4.86 -12.44
N GLN A 126 -11.81 -3.62 -12.49
CA GLN A 126 -11.00 -2.44 -12.16
C GLN A 126 -11.29 -1.87 -10.77
N GLN A 127 -12.13 -2.52 -9.99
CA GLN A 127 -12.51 -2.06 -8.66
C GLN A 127 -11.83 -2.89 -7.57
N LEU A 128 -11.49 -2.21 -6.49
CA LEU A 128 -11.01 -2.81 -5.27
C LEU A 128 -12.18 -2.98 -4.31
N HIS A 129 -12.41 -4.20 -3.87
CA HIS A 129 -13.40 -4.53 -2.85
C HIS A 129 -12.71 -4.83 -1.52
N TYR A 130 -13.33 -4.46 -0.45
CA TYR A 130 -12.90 -4.82 0.89
C TYR A 130 -14.11 -5.19 1.73
N ILE A 131 -14.10 -6.42 2.27
CA ILE A 131 -15.08 -6.89 3.23
C ILE A 131 -14.43 -7.04 4.60
N PHE A 132 -15.08 -6.51 5.63
CA PHE A 132 -14.67 -6.63 7.02
C PHE A 132 -15.76 -7.34 7.82
N GLY A 133 -15.40 -8.44 8.47
CA GLY A 133 -16.39 -9.26 9.16
C GLY A 133 -15.80 -10.46 9.90
N VAL A 134 -16.61 -11.49 10.05
CA VAL A 134 -16.31 -12.75 10.74
C VAL A 134 -16.34 -13.93 9.77
N VAL A 135 -15.76 -15.06 10.17
CA VAL A 135 -15.97 -16.32 9.44
C VAL A 135 -17.33 -16.89 9.82
N GLY A 136 -18.19 -16.99 8.83
CA GLY A 136 -19.48 -17.67 8.95
C GLY A 136 -19.45 -19.08 8.36
N SER A 137 -20.52 -19.83 8.59
CA SER A 137 -20.68 -21.18 8.02
C SER A 137 -20.66 -21.15 6.48
N GLU A 138 -20.05 -22.15 5.86
CA GLU A 138 -20.05 -22.33 4.40
C GLU A 138 -21.45 -22.51 3.82
N ASP A 139 -22.40 -22.95 4.63
CA ASP A 139 -23.81 -23.18 4.22
C ASP A 139 -24.61 -21.86 4.11
N ILE A 140 -24.07 -20.75 4.60
CA ILE A 140 -24.74 -19.44 4.49
C ILE A 140 -24.81 -19.04 3.01
N ILE A 141 -26.04 -18.84 2.54
CA ILE A 141 -26.32 -18.43 1.15
C ILE A 141 -26.87 -17.01 1.05
N ASP A 142 -27.41 -16.47 2.14
CA ASP A 142 -28.03 -15.15 2.20
C ASP A 142 -27.91 -14.56 3.60
N VAL A 143 -27.77 -13.22 3.67
CA VAL A 143 -27.70 -12.46 4.91
C VAL A 143 -28.51 -11.16 4.77
N PRO A 144 -29.11 -10.66 5.86
CA PRO A 144 -29.86 -9.41 5.79
C PRO A 144 -28.93 -8.23 5.51
N SER A 145 -29.41 -7.24 4.75
CA SER A 145 -28.75 -5.95 4.63
C SER A 145 -28.53 -5.33 6.03
N PRO A 146 -27.37 -4.74 6.31
CA PRO A 146 -26.32 -4.28 5.39
C PRO A 146 -25.13 -5.25 5.19
N TYR A 147 -25.27 -6.51 5.57
CA TYR A 147 -24.19 -7.49 5.46
C TYR A 147 -24.07 -8.05 4.04
N SER A 148 -22.87 -8.48 3.69
CA SER A 148 -22.50 -9.17 2.47
C SER A 148 -21.82 -10.50 2.80
N ILE A 149 -21.82 -11.42 1.83
CA ILE A 149 -21.14 -12.71 1.91
C ILE A 149 -20.02 -12.74 0.87
N LYS A 150 -18.81 -13.14 1.29
CA LYS A 150 -17.71 -13.44 0.36
C LYS A 150 -17.15 -14.81 0.65
N LYS A 151 -17.24 -15.70 -0.34
CA LYS A 151 -16.64 -17.04 -0.27
C LYS A 151 -15.26 -17.02 -0.91
N ILE A 152 -14.28 -17.56 -0.20
CA ILE A 152 -12.90 -17.71 -0.62
C ILE A 152 -12.64 -19.20 -0.79
N SER A 153 -12.12 -19.60 -1.96
CA SER A 153 -11.79 -21.00 -2.23
C SER A 153 -10.56 -21.45 -1.44
N SER A 154 -10.47 -22.76 -1.19
CA SER A 154 -9.27 -23.37 -0.59
C SER A 154 -8.04 -23.08 -1.45
N LYS A 155 -6.97 -22.59 -0.82
CA LYS A 155 -5.68 -22.30 -1.47
C LYS A 155 -4.54 -22.20 -0.47
N ASN A 156 -3.31 -22.21 -0.98
CA ASN A 156 -2.12 -22.00 -0.16
C ASN A 156 -1.83 -20.50 0.01
N TRP A 157 -1.44 -20.13 1.20
CA TRP A 157 -1.16 -18.75 1.59
C TRP A 157 0.21 -18.62 2.25
N VAL A 158 0.94 -17.57 1.94
CA VAL A 158 2.05 -17.10 2.77
C VAL A 158 1.45 -16.18 3.82
N CYS A 159 1.77 -16.47 5.07
CA CYS A 159 1.26 -15.75 6.24
C CYS A 159 2.39 -15.02 6.95
N PHE A 160 2.20 -13.75 7.23
CA PHE A 160 3.13 -12.89 7.95
C PHE A 160 2.51 -12.45 9.27
N PRO A 161 3.07 -12.88 10.42
CA PRO A 161 2.69 -12.34 11.72
C PRO A 161 3.00 -10.84 11.81
N CYS A 162 2.10 -10.09 12.39
CA CYS A 162 2.26 -8.64 12.54
C CYS A 162 1.75 -8.20 13.91
N GLU A 163 2.38 -7.19 14.46
CA GLU A 163 1.80 -6.46 15.59
C GLU A 163 0.55 -5.72 15.13
N ALA A 164 -0.42 -5.57 16.01
CA ALA A 164 -1.63 -4.84 15.69
C ALA A 164 -1.34 -3.33 15.58
N GLY A 165 -1.90 -2.71 14.54
CA GLY A 165 -1.82 -1.28 14.33
C GLY A 165 -1.49 -0.89 12.88
N VAL A 166 -1.99 0.27 12.46
CA VAL A 166 -1.84 0.76 11.08
C VAL A 166 -0.37 0.92 10.69
N ASP A 167 0.45 1.48 11.60
CA ASP A 167 1.88 1.69 11.33
C ASP A 167 2.64 0.37 11.20
N ALA A 168 2.28 -0.65 12.00
CA ALA A 168 2.90 -1.97 11.94
C ALA A 168 2.57 -2.67 10.61
N ILE A 169 1.30 -2.63 10.19
CA ILE A 169 0.87 -3.16 8.89
C ILE A 169 1.59 -2.45 7.73
N GLN A 170 1.69 -1.12 7.75
CA GLN A 170 2.36 -0.37 6.69
C GLN A 170 3.85 -0.72 6.59
N LYS A 171 4.53 -0.86 7.74
CA LYS A 171 5.92 -1.33 7.79
C LYS A 171 6.06 -2.75 7.27
N LEU A 172 5.12 -3.65 7.63
CA LEU A 172 5.11 -5.02 7.14
C LEU A 172 4.94 -5.06 5.62
N TRP A 173 3.99 -4.32 5.06
CA TRP A 173 3.81 -4.20 3.61
C TRP A 173 5.08 -3.73 2.89
N TYR A 174 5.72 -2.68 3.41
CA TYR A 174 6.99 -2.20 2.87
C TYR A 174 8.04 -3.31 2.83
N ARG A 175 8.21 -4.07 3.92
CA ARG A 175 9.16 -5.18 4.01
C ARG A 175 8.80 -6.34 3.09
N ILE A 176 7.53 -6.67 2.95
CA ILE A 176 7.08 -7.71 2.02
C ILE A 176 7.49 -7.35 0.59
N TYR A 177 7.22 -6.13 0.14
CA TYR A 177 7.55 -5.71 -1.22
C TYR A 177 9.04 -5.51 -1.48
N THR A 178 9.81 -5.11 -0.49
CA THR A 178 11.24 -4.79 -0.66
C THR A 178 12.18 -5.92 -0.26
N GLU A 179 11.78 -6.75 0.71
CA GLU A 179 12.67 -7.76 1.30
C GLU A 179 12.22 -9.21 0.98
N PHE A 180 10.90 -9.47 0.87
CA PHE A 180 10.39 -10.82 0.64
C PHE A 180 10.11 -11.11 -0.84
N MET A 181 9.26 -10.33 -1.50
CA MET A 181 8.81 -10.64 -2.86
C MET A 181 9.95 -10.71 -3.89
N PRO A 182 10.99 -9.84 -3.85
CA PRO A 182 12.08 -9.90 -4.82
C PRO A 182 12.95 -11.16 -4.73
N PHE A 183 12.96 -11.82 -3.57
CA PHE A 183 13.84 -12.96 -3.28
C PHE A 183 13.08 -14.26 -3.00
N SER A 184 11.75 -14.20 -2.94
CA SER A 184 10.90 -15.36 -2.70
C SER A 184 10.78 -16.24 -3.94
N SER A 185 10.75 -17.55 -3.70
CA SER A 185 10.40 -18.53 -4.75
C SER A 185 8.89 -18.64 -4.98
N TYR A 186 8.07 -18.08 -4.09
CA TYR A 186 6.62 -18.12 -4.22
C TYR A 186 6.12 -17.08 -5.21
N LYS A 187 5.23 -17.48 -6.09
CA LYS A 187 4.49 -16.57 -6.98
C LYS A 187 3.26 -16.07 -6.23
N ILE A 188 3.29 -14.85 -5.74
CA ILE A 188 2.20 -14.27 -4.96
C ILE A 188 1.12 -13.70 -5.89
N ASN A 189 -0.16 -13.91 -5.53
CA ASN A 189 -1.28 -13.22 -6.15
C ASN A 189 -1.58 -11.93 -5.38
N GLU A 190 -1.16 -10.79 -5.92
CA GLU A 190 -1.31 -9.48 -5.30
C GLU A 190 -2.75 -8.92 -5.41
N ASN A 191 -3.62 -9.59 -6.18
CA ASN A 191 -5.00 -9.12 -6.37
C ASN A 191 -5.90 -9.38 -5.16
N GLU A 192 -5.45 -10.17 -4.22
CA GLU A 192 -6.20 -10.49 -3.01
C GLU A 192 -5.28 -10.59 -1.81
N THR A 193 -5.78 -10.18 -0.65
CA THR A 193 -5.10 -10.32 0.64
C THR A 193 -6.13 -10.51 1.75
N LEU A 194 -5.74 -11.29 2.74
CA LEU A 194 -6.59 -11.55 3.90
C LEU A 194 -5.85 -11.14 5.17
N GLU A 195 -6.47 -10.29 5.96
CA GLU A 195 -6.01 -9.86 7.27
C GLU A 195 -6.85 -10.57 8.33
N ILE A 196 -6.21 -11.24 9.28
CA ILE A 196 -6.89 -11.93 10.37
C ILE A 196 -6.40 -11.37 11.69
N SER A 197 -7.30 -10.78 12.46
CA SER A 197 -7.00 -10.19 13.76
C SER A 197 -7.66 -10.97 14.87
N PHE A 198 -6.88 -11.40 15.85
CA PHE A 198 -7.35 -12.06 17.06
C PHE A 198 -7.14 -11.16 18.26
N CYS A 199 -8.14 -11.07 19.13
CA CYS A 199 -7.98 -10.52 20.47
C CYS A 199 -7.84 -11.70 21.46
N LYS A 200 -6.61 -12.01 21.84
CA LYS A 200 -6.33 -13.09 22.79
C LYS A 200 -5.62 -12.55 24.05
N ASN A 201 -6.24 -12.79 25.20
CA ASN A 201 -5.71 -12.33 26.51
C ASN A 201 -5.43 -10.82 26.60
N GLY A 202 -6.19 -10.00 25.86
CA GLY A 202 -5.98 -8.53 25.82
C GLY A 202 -4.85 -8.08 24.87
N GLU A 203 -4.19 -9.01 24.19
CA GLU A 203 -3.24 -8.71 23.12
C GLU A 203 -3.89 -8.95 21.77
N ASN A 204 -3.75 -7.96 20.87
CA ASN A 204 -4.19 -8.08 19.50
C ASN A 204 -3.05 -8.66 18.66
N GLN A 205 -3.27 -9.85 18.11
CA GLN A 205 -2.40 -10.45 17.11
C GLN A 205 -3.03 -10.30 15.74
N LEU A 206 -2.23 -9.85 14.78
CA LEU A 206 -2.64 -9.68 13.40
C LEU A 206 -1.79 -10.59 12.51
N TYR A 207 -2.41 -11.16 11.51
CA TYR A 207 -1.77 -11.96 10.48
C TYR A 207 -2.19 -11.45 9.10
N LEU A 208 -1.20 -11.20 8.25
CA LEU A 208 -1.43 -10.84 6.85
C LEU A 208 -1.18 -12.06 5.97
N TYR A 209 -2.16 -12.45 5.20
CA TYR A 209 -2.13 -13.58 4.30
C TYR A 209 -2.11 -13.12 2.84
N MET A 210 -1.20 -13.66 2.06
CA MET A 210 -1.12 -13.45 0.62
C MET A 210 -1.18 -14.80 -0.10
N PRO A 211 -2.11 -15.00 -1.05
CA PRO A 211 -2.26 -16.31 -1.68
C PRO A 211 -1.15 -16.58 -2.67
N ILE A 212 -0.70 -17.82 -2.68
CA ILE A 212 0.28 -18.34 -3.64
C ILE A 212 -0.48 -18.71 -4.92
N LYS A 213 0.00 -18.23 -6.07
CA LYS A 213 -0.50 -18.67 -7.37
C LYS A 213 -0.19 -20.14 -7.55
N GLU A 214 -1.19 -20.93 -7.85
CA GLU A 214 -0.97 -22.31 -8.32
C GLU A 214 -0.34 -22.25 -9.71
N ASP A 215 0.70 -23.05 -9.94
CA ASP A 215 1.25 -23.23 -11.28
C ASP A 215 0.17 -23.95 -12.13
N ALA A 216 -0.24 -23.29 -13.23
CA ALA A 216 -1.24 -23.79 -14.16
C ALA A 216 -0.69 -24.98 -14.96
#